data_32e5038b3166e9e7c5f726d4e76b33ff
#
_entry.id   32e5038b3166e9e7c5f726d4e76b33ff
#
_cell.length_a   1.000
_cell.length_b   1.000
_cell.length_c   1.000
_cell.angle_alpha   90.00
_cell.angle_beta   90.00
_cell.angle_gamma   90.00
#
_symmetry.space_group_name_H-M   'P 1'
#
loop_
_entity.id
_entity.type
_entity.pdbx_description
1 polymer ?
#
loop_
_entity_poly.entity_id
_entity_poly.type
_entity_poly.pdbx_seq_one_letter_code
_entity_poly.pdbx_strand_id
1 'polypeptide(L)'
;MTILKWGLSLAVGGFLIIFGVTKFTGGAHIFPLIEMNATDLGVPFAGLFFPVVNYVTGLLELVAGALVLLPMTRKSIGAPLAVLPFLGAVVFHLSPLLGVVTPNGYAEGADGLDAALQAGSGFEPSHFTAETGPVLFILAAAFLLLSVINAYLHKQG
;
A
#
# COMPACT_ATOMS: atom_id res chain seq x y z
N MET A 1 -6.48 -8.85 -27.88
CA MET A 1 -6.85 -7.89 -26.82
C MET A 1 -7.34 -8.51 -25.53
N THR A 2 -8.11 -9.59 -25.56
CA THR A 2 -8.70 -10.24 -24.36
C THR A 2 -7.63 -10.78 -23.38
N ILE A 3 -6.59 -11.46 -23.88
CA ILE A 3 -5.52 -12.04 -23.03
C ILE A 3 -4.76 -10.94 -22.28
N LEU A 4 -4.42 -9.85 -22.96
CA LEU A 4 -3.73 -8.72 -22.32
C LEU A 4 -4.56 -8.10 -21.20
N LYS A 5 -5.87 -7.87 -21.43
CA LYS A 5 -6.78 -7.33 -20.41
C LYS A 5 -6.86 -8.25 -19.19
N TRP A 6 -6.91 -9.56 -19.39
CA TRP A 6 -6.92 -10.54 -18.31
C TRP A 6 -5.59 -10.57 -17.55
N GLY A 7 -4.47 -10.58 -18.27
CA GLY A 7 -3.13 -10.56 -17.67
C GLY A 7 -2.92 -9.33 -16.78
N LEU A 8 -3.30 -8.14 -17.27
CA LEU A 8 -3.22 -6.90 -16.48
C LEU A 8 -4.13 -6.94 -15.24
N SER A 9 -5.37 -7.43 -15.40
CA SER A 9 -6.29 -7.54 -14.26
C SER A 9 -5.80 -8.52 -13.21
N LEU A 10 -5.20 -9.64 -13.62
CA LEU A 10 -4.60 -10.61 -12.68
C LEU A 10 -3.39 -10.00 -11.96
N ALA A 11 -2.52 -9.29 -12.67
CA ALA A 11 -1.36 -8.63 -12.06
C ALA A 11 -1.80 -7.56 -11.05
N VAL A 12 -2.67 -6.63 -11.47
CA VAL A 12 -3.13 -5.53 -10.62
C VAL A 12 -3.97 -6.05 -9.45
N GLY A 13 -4.95 -6.91 -9.70
CA GLY A 13 -5.83 -7.44 -8.66
C GLY A 13 -5.10 -8.37 -7.69
N GLY A 14 -4.22 -9.23 -8.17
CA GLY A 14 -3.40 -10.12 -7.35
C GLY A 14 -2.46 -9.34 -6.43
N PHE A 15 -1.80 -8.31 -6.95
CA PHE A 15 -0.93 -7.45 -6.16
C PHE A 15 -1.70 -6.74 -5.04
N LEU A 16 -2.88 -6.15 -5.36
CA LEU A 16 -3.73 -5.49 -4.36
C LEU A 16 -4.17 -6.45 -3.25
N ILE A 17 -4.54 -7.69 -3.60
CA ILE A 17 -4.92 -8.68 -2.59
C ILE A 17 -3.74 -9.03 -1.69
N ILE A 18 -2.56 -9.29 -2.26
CA ILE A 18 -1.35 -9.61 -1.47
C ILE A 18 -1.03 -8.46 -0.50
N PHE A 19 -0.97 -7.22 -1.00
CA PHE A 19 -0.66 -6.06 -0.14
C PHE A 19 -1.77 -5.76 0.86
N GLY A 20 -3.03 -5.94 0.49
CA GLY A 20 -4.15 -5.83 1.42
C GLY A 20 -4.05 -6.83 2.58
N VAL A 21 -3.74 -8.11 2.29
CA VAL A 21 -3.57 -9.14 3.32
C VAL A 21 -2.41 -8.81 4.26
N THR A 22 -1.26 -8.34 3.75
CA THR A 22 -0.10 -8.02 4.60
C THR A 22 -0.40 -6.95 5.66
N LYS A 23 -1.36 -6.05 5.40
CA LYS A 23 -1.80 -5.03 6.37
C LYS A 23 -2.55 -5.62 7.58
N PHE A 24 -3.15 -6.79 7.41
CA PHE A 24 -3.85 -7.49 8.50
C PHE A 24 -2.99 -8.54 9.21
N THR A 25 -1.89 -8.96 8.59
CA THR A 25 -1.00 -10.00 9.13
C THR A 25 0.26 -9.43 9.80
N GLY A 26 0.35 -8.10 9.94
CA GLY A 26 1.50 -7.45 10.58
C GLY A 26 2.75 -7.32 9.69
N GLY A 27 2.69 -7.77 8.43
CA GLY A 27 3.83 -7.70 7.51
C GLY A 27 4.06 -6.32 6.86
N ALA A 28 3.09 -5.40 6.97
CA ALA A 28 3.19 -4.07 6.34
C ALA A 28 3.83 -3.06 7.32
N HIS A 29 5.05 -2.65 7.05
CA HIS A 29 5.82 -1.69 7.87
C HIS A 29 5.63 -0.23 7.48
N ILE A 30 4.96 0.06 6.36
CA ILE A 30 4.86 1.42 5.78
C ILE A 30 4.02 2.35 6.65
N PHE A 31 2.87 1.93 7.16
CA PHE A 31 2.01 2.78 7.98
C PHE A 31 2.58 3.04 9.37
N PRO A 32 3.22 2.07 10.07
CA PRO A 32 4.05 2.34 11.23
C PRO A 32 5.18 3.36 10.97
N LEU A 33 5.86 3.28 9.83
CA LEU A 33 6.87 4.26 9.44
C LEU A 33 6.27 5.65 9.20
N ILE A 34 5.11 5.73 8.56
CA ILE A 34 4.38 7.00 8.36
C ILE A 34 3.94 7.58 9.70
N GLU A 35 3.44 6.76 10.63
CA GLU A 35 3.04 7.20 11.97
C GLU A 35 4.22 7.81 12.71
N MET A 36 5.36 7.14 12.73
CA MET A 36 6.59 7.62 13.34
C MET A 36 7.01 8.98 12.76
N ASN A 37 7.15 9.06 11.43
CA ASN A 37 7.56 10.29 10.76
C ASN A 37 6.54 11.43 10.95
N ALA A 38 5.25 11.12 10.95
CA ALA A 38 4.19 12.10 11.20
C ALA A 38 4.24 12.63 12.63
N THR A 39 4.55 11.77 13.60
CA THR A 39 4.75 12.15 15.00
C THR A 39 5.95 13.08 15.14
N ASP A 40 7.07 12.75 14.53
CA ASP A 40 8.30 13.56 14.55
C ASP A 40 8.09 14.93 13.88
N LEU A 41 7.27 14.99 12.85
CA LEU A 41 6.89 16.23 12.15
C LEU A 41 5.81 17.04 12.89
N GLY A 42 5.26 16.54 14.00
CA GLY A 42 4.18 17.19 14.74
C GLY A 42 2.85 17.23 13.99
N VAL A 43 2.62 16.27 13.08
CA VAL A 43 1.37 16.19 12.32
C VAL A 43 0.22 15.86 13.29
N PRO A 44 -0.88 16.65 13.32
CA PRO A 44 -2.03 16.32 14.15
C PRO A 44 -2.62 14.94 13.79
N PHE A 45 -2.97 14.18 14.81
CA PHE A 45 -3.57 12.84 14.65
C PHE A 45 -2.65 11.80 13.97
N ALA A 46 -1.32 11.93 14.10
CA ALA A 46 -0.34 10.98 13.56
C ALA A 46 -0.69 9.52 13.89
N GLY A 47 -1.12 9.22 15.12
CA GLY A 47 -1.55 7.89 15.55
C GLY A 47 -2.75 7.29 14.79
N LEU A 48 -3.41 8.03 13.90
CA LEU A 48 -4.42 7.45 13.02
C LEU A 48 -3.81 6.69 11.83
N PHE A 49 -2.56 6.98 11.46
CA PHE A 49 -1.93 6.26 10.34
C PHE A 49 -1.78 4.77 10.63
N PHE A 50 -1.45 4.44 11.87
CA PHE A 50 -1.48 3.05 12.32
C PHE A 50 -2.22 2.97 13.68
N PRO A 51 -3.18 2.02 13.87
CA PRO A 51 -3.57 0.98 12.88
C PRO A 51 -4.70 1.39 11.93
N VAL A 52 -5.39 2.55 12.16
CA VAL A 52 -6.66 2.87 11.48
C VAL A 52 -6.51 2.99 9.96
N VAL A 53 -5.65 3.91 9.48
CA VAL A 53 -5.46 4.13 8.04
C VAL A 53 -4.86 2.88 7.39
N ASN A 54 -3.96 2.16 8.08
CA ASN A 54 -3.42 0.88 7.62
C ASN A 54 -4.54 -0.13 7.30
N TYR A 55 -5.49 -0.34 8.22
CA TYR A 55 -6.55 -1.33 8.01
C TYR A 55 -7.59 -0.85 6.98
N VAL A 56 -7.92 0.45 6.97
CA VAL A 56 -8.84 1.03 5.97
C VAL A 56 -8.26 0.88 4.55
N THR A 57 -6.98 1.17 4.37
CA THR A 57 -6.32 1.00 3.06
C THR A 57 -6.19 -0.47 2.69
N GLY A 58 -5.89 -1.36 3.65
CA GLY A 58 -5.88 -2.80 3.45
C GLY A 58 -7.24 -3.33 2.95
N LEU A 59 -8.33 -2.89 3.59
CA LEU A 59 -9.69 -3.24 3.15
C LEU A 59 -9.98 -2.72 1.75
N LEU A 60 -9.62 -1.46 1.45
CA LEU A 60 -9.78 -0.87 0.13
C LEU A 60 -9.02 -1.67 -0.94
N GLU A 61 -7.80 -2.10 -0.66
CA GLU A 61 -6.98 -2.93 -1.55
C GLU A 61 -7.62 -4.29 -1.79
N LEU A 62 -8.11 -4.96 -0.75
CA LEU A 62 -8.81 -6.25 -0.88
C LEU A 62 -10.08 -6.13 -1.74
N VAL A 63 -10.89 -5.11 -1.48
CA VAL A 63 -12.12 -4.85 -2.23
C VAL A 63 -11.80 -4.50 -3.68
N ALA A 64 -10.88 -3.57 -3.92
CA ALA A 64 -10.47 -3.19 -5.27
C ALA A 64 -9.87 -4.37 -6.05
N GLY A 65 -9.01 -5.17 -5.41
CA GLY A 65 -8.42 -6.36 -5.99
C GLY A 65 -9.48 -7.39 -6.39
N ALA A 66 -10.41 -7.70 -5.50
CA ALA A 66 -11.52 -8.62 -5.78
C ALA A 66 -12.38 -8.11 -6.95
N LEU A 67 -12.77 -6.83 -6.95
CA LEU A 67 -13.59 -6.24 -8.02
C LEU A 67 -12.88 -6.19 -9.38
N VAL A 68 -11.55 -6.05 -9.41
CA VAL A 68 -10.75 -6.16 -10.64
C VAL A 68 -10.73 -7.58 -11.18
N LEU A 69 -10.68 -8.58 -10.31
CA LEU A 69 -10.63 -9.98 -10.71
C LEU A 69 -11.99 -10.50 -11.17
N LEU A 70 -13.10 -9.97 -10.64
CA LEU A 70 -14.44 -10.37 -11.02
C LEU A 70 -14.84 -9.79 -12.38
N PRO A 71 -15.20 -10.61 -13.39
CA PRO A 71 -15.52 -10.13 -14.73
C PRO A 71 -16.69 -9.14 -14.77
N MET A 72 -17.68 -9.32 -13.89
CA MET A 72 -18.91 -8.51 -13.86
C MET A 72 -18.66 -7.08 -13.39
N THR A 73 -17.74 -6.86 -12.48
CA THR A 73 -17.47 -5.56 -11.84
C THR A 73 -16.21 -4.87 -12.39
N ARG A 74 -15.35 -5.64 -13.05
CA ARG A 74 -14.04 -5.16 -13.53
C ARG A 74 -14.11 -3.87 -14.33
N LYS A 75 -14.99 -3.80 -15.34
CA LYS A 75 -15.09 -2.66 -16.24
C LYS A 75 -15.68 -1.43 -15.55
N SER A 76 -16.72 -1.60 -14.76
CA SER A 76 -17.50 -0.50 -14.19
C SER A 76 -16.88 0.11 -12.95
N ILE A 77 -16.36 -0.72 -12.06
CA ILE A 77 -15.92 -0.30 -10.72
C ILE A 77 -14.48 -0.76 -10.44
N GLY A 78 -14.17 -2.03 -10.68
CA GLY A 78 -12.92 -2.64 -10.24
C GLY A 78 -11.68 -1.97 -10.80
N ALA A 79 -11.60 -1.84 -12.13
CA ALA A 79 -10.42 -1.24 -12.77
C ALA A 79 -10.22 0.24 -12.41
N PRO A 80 -11.24 1.12 -12.39
CA PRO A 80 -11.09 2.48 -11.88
C PRO A 80 -10.71 2.54 -10.40
N LEU A 81 -11.34 1.73 -9.54
CA LEU A 81 -11.08 1.72 -8.11
C LEU A 81 -9.64 1.30 -7.78
N ALA A 82 -9.07 0.37 -8.55
CA ALA A 82 -7.70 -0.12 -8.36
C ALA A 82 -6.62 0.97 -8.56
N VAL A 83 -6.94 2.08 -9.20
CA VAL A 83 -6.01 3.21 -9.36
C VAL A 83 -5.75 3.91 -8.01
N LEU A 84 -6.76 4.00 -7.14
CA LEU A 84 -6.71 4.80 -5.91
C LEU A 84 -5.64 4.34 -4.91
N PRO A 85 -5.49 3.04 -4.57
CA PRO A 85 -4.46 2.60 -3.64
C PRO A 85 -3.04 2.92 -4.14
N PHE A 86 -2.77 2.69 -5.42
CA PHE A 86 -1.46 2.98 -6.00
C PHE A 86 -1.17 4.47 -6.10
N LEU A 87 -2.18 5.28 -6.45
CA LEU A 87 -2.05 6.74 -6.42
C LEU A 87 -1.74 7.23 -5.01
N GLY A 88 -2.47 6.74 -4.01
CA GLY A 88 -2.20 7.03 -2.60
C GLY A 88 -0.78 6.66 -2.19
N ALA A 89 -0.31 5.47 -2.56
CA ALA A 89 1.04 5.03 -2.27
C ALA A 89 2.10 5.96 -2.90
N VAL A 90 1.94 6.34 -4.18
CA VAL A 90 2.85 7.28 -4.85
C VAL A 90 2.84 8.65 -4.16
N VAL A 91 1.67 9.17 -3.77
CA VAL A 91 1.55 10.45 -3.07
C VAL A 91 2.28 10.39 -1.72
N PHE A 92 2.12 9.32 -0.94
CA PHE A 92 2.86 9.17 0.32
C PHE A 92 4.37 9.13 0.11
N HIS A 93 4.86 8.40 -0.89
CA HIS A 93 6.29 8.34 -1.22
C HIS A 93 6.87 9.69 -1.70
N LEU A 94 6.05 10.55 -2.30
CA LEU A 94 6.47 11.90 -2.71
C LEU A 94 6.30 12.93 -1.58
N SER A 95 5.75 12.55 -0.44
CA SER A 95 5.57 13.40 0.73
C SER A 95 6.72 13.27 1.73
N PRO A 96 6.91 14.22 2.65
CA PRO A 96 7.89 14.11 3.74
C PRO A 96 7.53 13.03 4.76
N LEU A 97 6.32 12.48 4.71
CA LEU A 97 5.87 11.44 5.64
C LEU A 97 6.48 10.07 5.35
N LEU A 98 6.88 9.81 4.11
CA LEU A 98 7.45 8.51 3.74
C LEU A 98 8.77 8.66 2.97
N GLY A 99 8.79 9.49 1.92
CA GLY A 99 9.95 9.64 1.04
C GLY A 99 10.05 8.53 -0.02
N VAL A 100 10.93 8.75 -0.99
CA VAL A 100 11.16 7.80 -2.10
C VAL A 100 11.99 6.60 -1.65
N VAL A 101 12.91 6.82 -0.72
CA VAL A 101 13.78 5.79 -0.15
C VAL A 101 13.27 5.43 1.25
N THR A 102 12.90 4.19 1.44
CA THR A 102 12.31 3.69 2.69
C THR A 102 13.05 2.44 3.18
N PRO A 103 13.01 2.14 4.49
CA PRO A 103 13.43 0.84 5.01
C PRO A 103 12.73 -0.31 4.26
N ASN A 104 13.42 -1.41 4.07
CA ASN A 104 12.90 -2.57 3.35
C ASN A 104 11.95 -3.44 4.19
N GLY A 105 11.86 -3.20 5.49
CA GLY A 105 11.00 -3.96 6.41
C GLY A 105 11.24 -3.61 7.87
N TYR A 106 10.73 -4.44 8.76
CA TYR A 106 11.07 -4.40 10.17
C TYR A 106 12.45 -5.02 10.43
N ALA A 107 13.16 -4.50 11.43
CA ALA A 107 14.39 -5.11 11.91
C ALA A 107 14.08 -6.40 12.70
N GLU A 108 14.82 -7.47 12.42
CA GLU A 108 14.66 -8.74 13.13
C GLU A 108 15.01 -8.57 14.60
N GLY A 109 14.10 -9.03 15.49
CA GLY A 109 14.31 -8.99 16.93
C GLY A 109 14.41 -7.59 17.53
N ALA A 110 13.86 -6.57 16.86
CA ALA A 110 13.88 -5.21 17.39
C ALA A 110 13.13 -5.13 18.72
N ASP A 111 13.83 -4.64 19.74
CA ASP A 111 13.28 -4.46 21.07
C ASP A 111 12.08 -3.51 21.05
N GLY A 112 10.98 -3.92 21.66
CA GLY A 112 9.76 -3.10 21.77
C GLY A 112 8.86 -3.08 20.52
N LEU A 113 9.26 -3.67 19.39
CA LEU A 113 8.45 -3.67 18.16
C LEU A 113 7.06 -4.30 18.40
N ASP A 114 6.98 -5.45 19.06
CA ASP A 114 5.70 -6.12 19.33
C ASP A 114 4.79 -5.26 20.22
N ALA A 115 5.36 -4.56 21.19
CA ALA A 115 4.62 -3.65 22.05
C ALA A 115 4.10 -2.43 21.25
N ALA A 116 4.91 -1.85 20.39
CA ALA A 116 4.50 -0.74 19.50
C ALA A 116 3.41 -1.17 18.52
N LEU A 117 3.49 -2.36 17.94
CA LEU A 117 2.47 -2.92 17.05
C LEU A 117 1.14 -3.14 17.79
N GLN A 118 1.18 -3.64 19.04
CA GLN A 118 -0.02 -3.85 19.87
C GLN A 118 -0.63 -2.51 20.33
N ALA A 119 0.21 -1.54 20.70
CA ALA A 119 -0.24 -0.21 21.11
C ALA A 119 -0.73 0.64 19.93
N GLY A 120 -0.28 0.34 18.73
CA GLY A 120 -0.54 1.13 17.52
C GLY A 120 0.21 2.46 17.47
N SER A 121 1.28 2.60 18.26
CA SER A 121 2.07 3.84 18.40
C SER A 121 3.41 3.56 19.08
N GLY A 122 4.27 4.58 19.10
CA GLY A 122 5.59 4.48 19.76
C GLY A 122 6.60 3.74 18.89
N PHE A 123 6.47 3.86 17.57
CA PHE A 123 7.48 3.32 16.66
C PHE A 123 8.75 4.18 16.70
N GLU A 124 9.88 3.49 16.62
CA GLU A 124 11.23 4.09 16.67
C GLU A 124 12.04 3.66 15.44
N PRO A 125 13.07 4.43 15.03
CA PRO A 125 13.92 4.07 13.89
C PRO A 125 14.56 2.67 14.02
N SER A 126 14.84 2.22 15.25
CA SER A 126 15.39 0.88 15.56
C SER A 126 14.45 -0.27 15.21
N HIS A 127 13.15 -0.01 15.05
CA HIS A 127 12.16 -1.00 14.64
C HIS A 127 12.23 -1.34 13.14
N PHE A 128 12.93 -0.55 12.35
CA PHE A 128 13.04 -0.72 10.90
C PHE A 128 14.45 -1.14 10.49
N THR A 129 14.54 -1.88 9.37
CA THR A 129 15.85 -2.30 8.86
C THR A 129 16.70 -1.09 8.44
N ALA A 130 18.02 -1.20 8.64
CA ALA A 130 18.97 -0.21 8.14
C ALA A 130 19.09 -0.25 6.59
N GLU A 131 18.69 -1.35 5.98
CA GLU A 131 18.63 -1.45 4.52
C GLU A 131 17.48 -0.64 3.98
N THR A 132 17.78 0.34 3.16
CA THR A 132 16.81 1.23 2.54
C THR A 132 16.91 1.19 1.02
N GLY A 133 15.79 1.47 0.35
CA GLY A 133 15.80 1.52 -1.11
C GLY A 133 14.51 2.09 -1.69
N PRO A 134 14.49 2.40 -2.98
CA PRO A 134 13.33 2.94 -3.68
C PRO A 134 12.37 1.85 -4.16
N VAL A 135 12.52 0.60 -3.74
CA VAL A 135 11.78 -0.55 -4.29
C VAL A 135 10.28 -0.37 -4.18
N LEU A 136 9.79 0.05 -3.01
CA LEU A 136 8.35 0.24 -2.78
C LEU A 136 7.78 1.41 -3.61
N PHE A 137 8.54 2.50 -3.76
CA PHE A 137 8.15 3.59 -4.65
C PHE A 137 8.09 3.14 -6.12
N ILE A 138 9.11 2.41 -6.58
CA ILE A 138 9.14 1.89 -7.96
C ILE A 138 7.96 0.95 -8.21
N LEU A 139 7.66 0.06 -7.27
CA LEU A 139 6.50 -0.83 -7.36
C LEU A 139 5.19 -0.03 -7.39
N ALA A 140 5.01 0.93 -6.49
CA ALA A 140 3.81 1.78 -6.47
C ALA A 140 3.61 2.53 -7.79
N ALA A 141 4.66 3.14 -8.34
CA ALA A 141 4.62 3.85 -9.62
C ALA A 141 4.34 2.91 -10.81
N ALA A 142 4.98 1.74 -10.86
CA ALA A 142 4.76 0.75 -11.90
C ALA A 142 3.32 0.22 -11.87
N PHE A 143 2.80 -0.15 -10.69
CA PHE A 143 1.43 -0.62 -10.56
C PHE A 143 0.38 0.48 -10.75
N LEU A 144 0.69 1.73 -10.41
CA LEU A 144 -0.15 2.86 -10.79
C LEU A 144 -0.31 2.93 -12.32
N LEU A 145 0.79 2.87 -13.06
CA LEU A 145 0.76 2.87 -14.53
C LEU A 145 -0.04 1.67 -15.07
N LEU A 146 0.22 0.47 -14.56
CA LEU A 146 -0.51 -0.74 -14.98
C LEU A 146 -2.00 -0.64 -14.68
N SER A 147 -2.39 -0.08 -13.52
CA SER A 147 -3.80 0.09 -13.15
C SER A 147 -4.51 1.11 -14.03
N VAL A 148 -3.86 2.20 -14.38
CA VAL A 148 -4.39 3.21 -15.35
C VAL A 148 -4.57 2.59 -16.73
N ILE A 149 -3.58 1.85 -17.23
CA ILE A 149 -3.67 1.16 -18.52
C ILE A 149 -4.81 0.13 -18.48
N ASN A 150 -4.92 -0.65 -17.39
CA ASN A 150 -5.99 -1.63 -17.21
C ASN A 150 -7.37 -0.95 -17.24
N ALA A 151 -7.54 0.16 -16.51
CA ALA A 151 -8.80 0.91 -16.49
C ALA A 151 -9.15 1.47 -17.89
N TYR A 152 -8.17 2.04 -18.59
CA TYR A 152 -8.36 2.56 -19.94
C TYR A 152 -8.78 1.48 -20.94
N LEU A 153 -8.09 0.34 -20.96
CA LEU A 153 -8.41 -0.76 -21.86
C LEU A 153 -9.81 -1.34 -21.61
N HIS A 154 -10.24 -1.40 -20.35
CA HIS A 154 -11.58 -1.87 -20.01
C HIS A 154 -12.69 -0.87 -20.35
N LYS A 155 -12.38 0.43 -20.38
CA LYS A 155 -13.35 1.47 -20.79
C LYS A 155 -13.66 1.43 -22.28
N GLN A 156 -12.69 1.02 -23.11
CA GLN A 156 -12.85 1.02 -24.58
C GLN A 156 -13.54 -0.23 -25.15
N GLY A 157 -13.85 -1.22 -24.38
CA GLY A 157 -14.49 -2.46 -24.84
C GLY A 157 -15.60 -2.94 -23.96
#